data_06beb7c45adee65bda43a4bbe8d6c64b
#
_entry.id   06beb7c45adee65bda43a4bbe8d6c64b
#
_cell.length_a   1.000
_cell.length_b   1.000
_cell.length_c   1.000
_cell.angle_alpha   90.00
_cell.angle_beta   90.00
_cell.angle_gamma   90.00
#
_symmetry.space_group_name_H-M   'P 1'
#
loop_
_entity.id
_entity.type
_entity.pdbx_description
1 polymer ?
#
loop_
_entity_poly.entity_id
_entity_poly.type
_entity_poly.pdbx_seq_one_letter_code
_entity_poly.pdbx_strand_id
1 'polypeptide(L)'
;IIGSLIFAAGLEFFLIPNNILDGGVIGISIIARHYLGLPLGIFIFILNIPFLYLGYKQIGRGFAVASIFGISVLSLATVWLHDSTPLVTDPFLACIFGGIILGVGVGLVIRNGGTLDGSEAFSIYATKKLPISVGEMVLGINVVIFIVSGFVFTWEAALYSMISYFIASKVMDIVIEGLNDSKSVMIISSNYQVISQEIQDRLGR
;
A
#
# COMPACT_ATOMS: atom_id res chain seq x y z
N ILE A 1 -7.73 -12.44 -0.05
CA ILE A 1 -9.12 -12.16 0.40
C ILE A 1 -9.11 -11.41 1.73
N ILE A 2 -8.60 -12.02 2.82
CA ILE A 2 -8.65 -11.42 4.16
C ILE A 2 -8.02 -10.02 4.17
N GLY A 3 -6.83 -9.85 3.59
CA GLY A 3 -6.15 -8.56 3.51
C GLY A 3 -6.97 -7.50 2.77
N SER A 4 -7.61 -7.86 1.65
CA SER A 4 -8.47 -6.94 0.89
C SER A 4 -9.72 -6.50 1.67
N LEU A 5 -10.32 -7.41 2.45
CA LEU A 5 -11.47 -7.09 3.30
C LEU A 5 -11.07 -6.18 4.47
N ILE A 6 -9.94 -6.45 5.13
CA ILE A 6 -9.38 -5.60 6.18
C ILE A 6 -9.10 -4.21 5.64
N PHE A 7 -8.49 -4.12 4.45
CA PHE A 7 -8.19 -2.85 3.80
C PHE A 7 -9.47 -2.07 3.47
N ALA A 8 -10.49 -2.73 2.89
CA ALA A 8 -11.78 -2.12 2.60
C ALA A 8 -12.45 -1.56 3.87
N ALA A 9 -12.39 -2.31 4.98
CA ALA A 9 -12.91 -1.86 6.27
C ALA A 9 -12.16 -0.61 6.78
N GLY A 10 -10.83 -0.57 6.65
CA GLY A 10 -10.03 0.61 6.98
C GLY A 10 -10.42 1.83 6.17
N LEU A 11 -10.64 1.66 4.87
CA LEU A 11 -11.09 2.75 3.99
C LEU A 11 -12.48 3.25 4.37
N GLU A 12 -13.49 2.37 4.40
CA GLU A 12 -14.90 2.77 4.51
C GLU A 12 -15.30 3.20 5.93
N PHE A 13 -14.70 2.60 6.98
CA PHE A 13 -15.07 2.92 8.37
C PHE A 13 -14.24 4.06 8.99
N PHE A 14 -13.01 4.30 8.50
CA PHE A 14 -12.11 5.26 9.11
C PHE A 14 -11.73 6.42 8.18
N LEU A 15 -11.18 6.15 6.99
CA LEU A 15 -10.61 7.20 6.15
C LEU A 15 -11.66 8.01 5.41
N ILE A 16 -12.52 7.35 4.64
CA ILE A 16 -13.49 8.02 3.76
C ILE A 16 -14.43 8.95 4.51
N PRO A 17 -15.01 8.55 5.68
CA PRO A 17 -15.90 9.45 6.43
C PRO A 17 -15.20 10.72 6.94
N ASN A 18 -13.89 10.68 7.12
CA ASN A 18 -13.09 11.80 7.60
C ASN A 18 -12.37 12.56 6.46
N ASN A 19 -12.69 12.29 5.19
CA ASN A 19 -12.03 12.85 3.99
C ASN A 19 -10.51 12.61 3.96
N ILE A 20 -10.03 11.56 4.62
CA ILE A 20 -8.63 11.15 4.61
C ILE A 20 -8.43 10.22 3.42
N LEU A 21 -7.40 10.50 2.61
CA LEU A 21 -7.07 9.70 1.44
C LEU A 21 -5.98 8.69 1.78
N ASP A 22 -5.99 7.60 1.03
CA ASP A 22 -4.83 6.74 0.87
C ASP A 22 -3.94 7.27 -0.28
N GLY A 23 -2.78 6.67 -0.47
CA GLY A 23 -1.91 6.99 -1.60
C GLY A 23 -2.31 6.33 -2.91
N GLY A 24 -1.49 6.52 -3.94
CA GLY A 24 -1.54 5.78 -5.18
C GLY A 24 -2.84 5.91 -5.99
N VAL A 25 -3.17 4.83 -6.69
CA VAL A 25 -4.39 4.74 -7.52
C VAL A 25 -5.66 4.82 -6.67
N ILE A 26 -5.59 4.33 -5.43
CA ILE A 26 -6.73 4.40 -4.50
C ILE A 26 -7.02 5.86 -4.13
N GLY A 27 -5.99 6.66 -3.83
CA GLY A 27 -6.15 8.10 -3.58
C GLY A 27 -6.76 8.84 -4.78
N ILE A 28 -6.30 8.54 -6.00
CA ILE A 28 -6.90 9.08 -7.23
C ILE A 28 -8.36 8.63 -7.36
N SER A 29 -8.68 7.39 -6.98
CA SER A 29 -10.04 6.84 -7.02
C SER A 29 -10.98 7.58 -6.06
N ILE A 30 -10.51 7.97 -4.88
CA ILE A 30 -11.27 8.74 -3.90
C ILE A 30 -11.57 10.16 -4.44
N ILE A 31 -10.57 10.80 -5.05
CA ILE A 31 -10.74 12.10 -5.70
C ILE A 31 -11.76 12.00 -6.85
N ALA A 32 -11.62 10.98 -7.72
CA ALA A 32 -12.54 10.77 -8.83
C ALA A 32 -13.99 10.52 -8.35
N ARG A 33 -14.17 9.75 -7.29
CA ARG A 33 -15.47 9.55 -6.65
C ARG A 33 -16.08 10.87 -6.18
N HIS A 34 -15.29 11.75 -5.57
CA HIS A 34 -15.78 13.05 -5.07
C HIS A 34 -16.41 13.89 -6.18
N TYR A 35 -15.82 13.90 -7.39
CA TYR A 35 -16.34 14.68 -8.51
C TYR A 35 -17.45 13.98 -9.30
N LEU A 36 -17.41 12.67 -9.44
CA LEU A 36 -18.29 11.92 -10.34
C LEU A 36 -19.45 11.23 -9.61
N GLY A 37 -19.42 11.10 -8.29
CA GLY A 37 -20.48 10.54 -7.47
C GLY A 37 -20.74 9.03 -7.67
N LEU A 38 -19.86 8.31 -8.38
CA LEU A 38 -19.99 6.88 -8.57
C LEU A 38 -19.35 6.10 -7.41
N PRO A 39 -19.73 4.83 -7.18
CA PRO A 39 -19.15 3.99 -6.14
C PRO A 39 -17.62 3.89 -6.26
N LEU A 40 -16.90 4.00 -5.15
CA LEU A 40 -15.43 3.98 -5.08
C LEU A 40 -14.84 2.72 -5.72
N GLY A 41 -15.44 1.56 -5.50
CA GLY A 41 -14.96 0.29 -6.04
C GLY A 41 -14.87 0.27 -7.57
N ILE A 42 -15.74 0.99 -8.26
CA ILE A 42 -15.68 1.11 -9.73
C ILE A 42 -14.38 1.80 -10.15
N PHE A 43 -14.03 2.91 -9.49
CA PHE A 43 -12.80 3.64 -9.78
C PHE A 43 -11.56 2.84 -9.40
N ILE A 44 -11.56 2.19 -8.22
CA ILE A 44 -10.46 1.32 -7.81
C ILE A 44 -10.22 0.24 -8.87
N PHE A 45 -11.25 -0.42 -9.35
CA PHE A 45 -11.10 -1.47 -10.36
C PHE A 45 -10.62 -0.93 -11.70
N ILE A 46 -11.29 0.07 -12.25
CA ILE A 46 -11.01 0.59 -13.60
C ILE A 46 -9.62 1.25 -13.66
N LEU A 47 -9.28 2.10 -12.69
CA LEU A 47 -8.01 2.81 -12.70
C LEU A 47 -6.81 1.89 -12.44
N ASN A 48 -7.01 0.74 -11.81
CA ASN A 48 -5.95 -0.26 -11.65
C ASN A 48 -5.69 -1.12 -12.90
N ILE A 49 -6.61 -1.21 -13.87
CA ILE A 49 -6.43 -2.05 -15.07
C ILE A 49 -5.11 -1.80 -15.81
N PRO A 50 -4.73 -0.56 -16.16
CA PRO A 50 -3.48 -0.31 -16.87
C PRO A 50 -2.24 -0.72 -16.04
N PHE A 51 -2.30 -0.54 -14.75
CA PHE A 51 -1.19 -0.91 -13.84
C PHE A 51 -1.09 -2.42 -13.64
N LEU A 52 -2.22 -3.12 -13.61
CA LEU A 52 -2.25 -4.59 -13.59
C LEU A 52 -1.63 -5.19 -14.86
N TYR A 53 -1.89 -4.58 -16.01
CA TYR A 53 -1.24 -4.98 -17.26
C TYR A 53 0.27 -4.76 -17.21
N LEU A 54 0.74 -3.65 -16.65
CA LEU A 54 2.16 -3.41 -16.42
C LEU A 54 2.76 -4.44 -15.45
N GLY A 55 2.08 -4.73 -14.34
CA GLY A 55 2.49 -5.74 -13.37
C GLY A 55 2.60 -7.15 -13.98
N TYR A 56 1.63 -7.52 -14.82
CA TYR A 56 1.69 -8.77 -15.59
C TYR A 56 2.95 -8.88 -16.45
N LYS A 57 3.30 -7.80 -17.14
CA LYS A 57 4.43 -7.76 -18.07
C LYS A 57 5.79 -7.66 -17.38
N GLN A 58 5.85 -7.03 -16.19
CA GLN A 58 7.11 -6.71 -15.51
C GLN A 58 7.45 -7.67 -14.36
N ILE A 59 6.46 -8.17 -13.65
CA ILE A 59 6.63 -9.01 -12.46
C ILE A 59 6.24 -10.45 -12.78
N GLY A 60 5.10 -10.66 -13.45
CA GLY A 60 4.71 -11.98 -13.92
C GLY A 60 3.23 -12.31 -13.71
N ARG A 61 2.84 -13.50 -14.20
CA ARG A 61 1.43 -13.96 -14.19
C ARG A 61 0.88 -14.18 -12.78
N GLY A 62 1.67 -14.74 -11.87
CA GLY A 62 1.23 -15.02 -10.50
C GLY A 62 0.87 -13.73 -9.75
N PHE A 63 1.72 -12.71 -9.85
CA PHE A 63 1.46 -11.38 -9.27
C PHE A 63 0.18 -10.76 -9.85
N ALA A 64 0.03 -10.78 -11.18
CA ALA A 64 -1.13 -10.17 -11.84
C ALA A 64 -2.44 -10.85 -11.41
N VAL A 65 -2.48 -12.19 -11.36
CA VAL A 65 -3.68 -12.93 -10.94
C VAL A 65 -4.02 -12.65 -9.48
N ALA A 66 -3.03 -12.67 -8.58
CA ALA A 66 -3.24 -12.37 -7.18
C ALA A 66 -3.74 -10.92 -6.97
N SER A 67 -3.17 -9.97 -7.71
CA SER A 67 -3.54 -8.55 -7.66
C SER A 67 -4.94 -8.31 -8.23
N ILE A 68 -5.28 -8.87 -9.40
CA ILE A 68 -6.62 -8.77 -9.98
C ILE A 68 -7.67 -9.29 -8.98
N PHE A 69 -7.39 -10.45 -8.38
CA PHE A 69 -8.29 -11.03 -7.40
C PHE A 69 -8.41 -10.16 -6.14
N GLY A 70 -7.28 -9.68 -5.61
CA GLY A 70 -7.26 -8.79 -4.43
C GLY A 70 -8.01 -7.48 -4.67
N ILE A 71 -7.76 -6.83 -5.81
CA ILE A 71 -8.43 -5.57 -6.21
C ILE A 71 -9.92 -5.80 -6.48
N SER A 72 -10.31 -6.93 -7.09
CA SER A 72 -11.72 -7.25 -7.29
C SER A 72 -12.48 -7.42 -5.96
N VAL A 73 -11.88 -8.13 -5.00
CA VAL A 73 -12.44 -8.29 -3.66
C VAL A 73 -12.52 -6.94 -2.94
N LEU A 74 -11.47 -6.11 -3.02
CA LEU A 74 -11.46 -4.76 -2.45
C LEU A 74 -12.57 -3.91 -3.05
N SER A 75 -12.68 -3.88 -4.39
CA SER A 75 -13.69 -3.09 -5.10
C SER A 75 -15.12 -3.47 -4.73
N LEU A 76 -15.40 -4.78 -4.65
CA LEU A 76 -16.71 -5.27 -4.23
C LEU A 76 -17.00 -4.95 -2.76
N ALA A 77 -16.00 -5.13 -1.89
CA ALA A 77 -16.14 -4.85 -0.46
C ALA A 77 -16.39 -3.37 -0.18
N THR A 78 -15.71 -2.45 -0.88
CA THR A 78 -15.94 -1.01 -0.73
C THR A 78 -17.34 -0.59 -1.22
N VAL A 79 -17.88 -1.21 -2.28
CA VAL A 79 -19.26 -0.96 -2.70
C VAL A 79 -20.25 -1.45 -1.65
N TRP A 80 -20.02 -2.64 -1.09
CA TRP A 80 -20.92 -3.23 -0.10
C TRP A 80 -20.88 -2.55 1.26
N LEU A 81 -19.71 -2.06 1.69
CA LEU A 81 -19.52 -1.38 2.97
C LEU A 81 -19.87 0.11 2.93
N HIS A 82 -20.16 0.66 1.75
CA HIS A 82 -20.32 2.11 1.55
C HIS A 82 -21.37 2.79 2.42
N ASP A 83 -22.50 2.13 2.65
CA ASP A 83 -23.61 2.66 3.45
C ASP A 83 -23.46 2.38 4.96
N SER A 84 -22.29 1.87 5.38
CA SER A 84 -22.03 1.55 6.77
C SER A 84 -21.77 2.79 7.61
N THR A 85 -22.19 2.77 8.88
CA THR A 85 -21.90 3.88 9.80
C THR A 85 -20.41 3.98 10.11
N PRO A 86 -19.84 5.21 10.10
CA PRO A 86 -18.44 5.42 10.51
C PRO A 86 -18.17 4.90 11.92
N LEU A 87 -17.06 4.20 12.10
CA LEU A 87 -16.64 3.76 13.44
C LEU A 87 -16.00 4.88 14.25
N VAL A 88 -15.33 5.80 13.57
CA VAL A 88 -14.61 6.92 14.18
C VAL A 88 -14.86 8.18 13.36
N THR A 89 -15.30 9.24 14.04
CA THR A 89 -15.56 10.55 13.43
C THR A 89 -14.48 11.59 13.74
N ASP A 90 -13.56 11.28 14.66
CA ASP A 90 -12.39 12.10 14.95
C ASP A 90 -11.30 11.85 13.91
N PRO A 91 -10.87 12.86 13.13
CA PRO A 91 -9.90 12.68 12.05
C PRO A 91 -8.53 12.20 12.54
N PHE A 92 -8.10 12.60 13.75
CA PHE A 92 -6.82 12.19 14.29
C PHE A 92 -6.81 10.70 14.65
N LEU A 93 -7.86 10.22 15.32
CA LEU A 93 -8.02 8.81 15.62
C LEU A 93 -8.21 7.98 14.33
N ALA A 94 -8.99 8.51 13.39
CA ALA A 94 -9.24 7.87 12.11
C ALA A 94 -7.94 7.66 11.29
N CYS A 95 -7.05 8.66 11.25
CA CYS A 95 -5.80 8.53 10.52
C CYS A 95 -4.85 7.50 11.15
N ILE A 96 -4.81 7.38 12.48
CA ILE A 96 -3.94 6.43 13.17
C ILE A 96 -4.49 5.00 13.00
N PHE A 97 -5.72 4.75 13.44
CA PHE A 97 -6.29 3.40 13.40
C PHE A 97 -6.59 2.95 11.97
N GLY A 98 -7.06 3.87 11.12
CA GLY A 98 -7.23 3.61 9.70
C GLY A 98 -5.91 3.22 9.04
N GLY A 99 -4.84 3.99 9.27
CA GLY A 99 -3.51 3.68 8.77
C GLY A 99 -3.00 2.31 9.22
N ILE A 100 -3.19 1.95 10.50
CA ILE A 100 -2.83 0.62 11.02
C ILE A 100 -3.60 -0.49 10.27
N ILE A 101 -4.92 -0.35 10.15
CA ILE A 101 -5.78 -1.36 9.49
C ILE A 101 -5.43 -1.48 8.02
N LEU A 102 -5.21 -0.37 7.32
CA LEU A 102 -4.76 -0.36 5.93
C LEU A 102 -3.41 -1.06 5.76
N GLY A 103 -2.44 -0.73 6.62
CA GLY A 103 -1.11 -1.34 6.60
C GLY A 103 -1.16 -2.87 6.82
N VAL A 104 -1.99 -3.35 7.74
CA VAL A 104 -2.21 -4.78 7.92
C VAL A 104 -2.84 -5.39 6.67
N GLY A 105 -3.87 -4.76 6.12
CA GLY A 105 -4.59 -5.24 4.94
C GLY A 105 -3.68 -5.39 3.72
N VAL A 106 -2.95 -4.31 3.35
CA VAL A 106 -2.05 -4.32 2.20
C VAL A 106 -0.85 -5.23 2.43
N GLY A 107 -0.27 -5.21 3.65
CA GLY A 107 0.85 -6.08 4.01
C GLY A 107 0.53 -7.57 3.84
N LEU A 108 -0.67 -7.99 4.25
CA LEU A 108 -1.13 -9.38 4.03
C LEU A 108 -1.27 -9.73 2.54
N VAL A 109 -1.71 -8.79 1.70
CA VAL A 109 -1.84 -9.04 0.26
C VAL A 109 -0.46 -9.12 -0.41
N ILE A 110 0.44 -8.20 -0.09
CA ILE A 110 1.81 -8.18 -0.63
C ILE A 110 2.59 -9.43 -0.20
N ARG A 111 2.49 -9.83 1.07
CA ARG A 111 3.11 -11.06 1.58
C ARG A 111 2.66 -12.31 0.82
N ASN A 112 1.45 -12.28 0.26
CA ASN A 112 0.93 -13.38 -0.58
C ASN A 112 1.15 -13.14 -2.09
N GLY A 113 2.03 -12.23 -2.47
CA GLY A 113 2.48 -12.01 -3.84
C GLY A 113 1.52 -11.22 -4.73
N GLY A 114 0.61 -10.42 -4.15
CA GLY A 114 -0.27 -9.50 -4.87
C GLY A 114 -0.05 -8.05 -4.45
N THR A 115 -0.83 -7.14 -5.01
CA THR A 115 -0.98 -5.74 -4.56
C THR A 115 -2.44 -5.32 -4.61
N LEU A 116 -2.80 -4.29 -3.85
CA LEU A 116 -4.11 -3.62 -3.90
C LEU A 116 -4.04 -2.28 -4.64
N ASP A 117 -2.83 -1.76 -4.87
CA ASP A 117 -2.58 -0.50 -5.54
C ASP A 117 -1.60 -0.68 -6.72
N GLY A 118 -2.00 -0.18 -7.88
CA GLY A 118 -1.21 -0.28 -9.10
C GLY A 118 0.00 0.66 -9.16
N SER A 119 0.08 1.66 -8.29
CA SER A 119 1.20 2.60 -8.25
C SER A 119 2.53 1.90 -7.97
N GLU A 120 2.52 0.81 -7.20
CA GLU A 120 3.70 -0.03 -6.95
C GLU A 120 4.21 -0.70 -8.25
N ALA A 121 3.31 -1.28 -9.04
CA ALA A 121 3.67 -1.89 -10.32
C ALA A 121 4.20 -0.84 -11.31
N PHE A 122 3.62 0.35 -11.32
CA PHE A 122 4.11 1.48 -12.11
C PHE A 122 5.50 1.93 -11.64
N SER A 123 5.72 2.03 -10.34
CA SER A 123 7.00 2.45 -9.76
C SER A 123 8.11 1.47 -10.12
N ILE A 124 7.87 0.17 -10.05
CA ILE A 124 8.82 -0.86 -10.51
C ILE A 124 9.17 -0.70 -12.00
N TYR A 125 8.19 -0.35 -12.84
CA TYR A 125 8.43 -0.10 -14.25
C TYR A 125 9.24 1.17 -14.51
N ALA A 126 8.88 2.26 -13.82
CA ALA A 126 9.50 3.57 -14.01
C ALA A 126 10.98 3.57 -13.55
N THR A 127 11.28 2.90 -12.45
CA THR A 127 12.65 2.82 -11.89
C THR A 127 13.61 2.02 -12.77
N LYS A 128 13.13 1.19 -13.70
CA LYS A 128 14.00 0.58 -14.73
C LYS A 128 14.54 1.58 -15.74
N LYS A 129 13.92 2.76 -15.86
CA LYS A 129 14.29 3.80 -16.81
C LYS A 129 14.87 5.05 -16.15
N LEU A 130 14.59 5.24 -14.87
CA LEU A 130 15.01 6.40 -14.09
C LEU A 130 15.95 5.95 -12.96
N PRO A 131 17.01 6.73 -12.65
CA PRO A 131 17.97 6.38 -11.59
C PRO A 131 17.43 6.76 -10.20
N ILE A 132 16.22 6.30 -9.87
CA ILE A 132 15.54 6.53 -8.58
C ILE A 132 15.04 5.20 -8.04
N SER A 133 14.91 5.08 -6.72
CA SER A 133 14.38 3.88 -6.07
C SER A 133 12.85 3.75 -6.22
N VAL A 134 12.33 2.53 -6.06
CA VAL A 134 10.88 2.28 -6.10
C VAL A 134 10.17 3.11 -5.02
N GLY A 135 10.73 3.16 -3.80
CA GLY A 135 10.17 3.93 -2.70
C GLY A 135 10.10 5.43 -2.97
N GLU A 136 11.16 6.00 -3.57
CA GLU A 136 11.17 7.42 -3.97
C GLU A 136 10.12 7.73 -5.04
N MET A 137 9.90 6.81 -5.99
CA MET A 137 8.86 6.98 -7.01
C MET A 137 7.46 6.95 -6.38
N VAL A 138 7.18 5.96 -5.52
CA VAL A 138 5.89 5.85 -4.80
C VAL A 138 5.67 7.09 -3.95
N LEU A 139 6.69 7.52 -3.20
CA LEU A 139 6.60 8.72 -2.37
C LEU A 139 6.31 9.96 -3.22
N GLY A 140 6.99 10.12 -4.37
CA GLY A 140 6.76 11.24 -5.29
C GLY A 140 5.33 11.27 -5.83
N ILE A 141 4.77 10.12 -6.22
CA ILE A 141 3.37 9.99 -6.66
C ILE A 141 2.43 10.42 -5.53
N ASN A 142 2.65 9.91 -4.32
CA ASN A 142 1.79 10.20 -3.18
C ASN A 142 1.84 11.66 -2.75
N VAL A 143 3.01 12.30 -2.78
CA VAL A 143 3.13 13.74 -2.52
C VAL A 143 2.27 14.55 -3.48
N VAL A 144 2.29 14.23 -4.77
CA VAL A 144 1.44 14.91 -5.76
C VAL A 144 -0.05 14.69 -5.45
N ILE A 145 -0.44 13.46 -5.13
CA ILE A 145 -1.84 13.13 -4.79
C ILE A 145 -2.28 13.89 -3.54
N PHE A 146 -1.46 13.95 -2.49
CA PHE A 146 -1.79 14.67 -1.26
C PHE A 146 -1.86 16.19 -1.46
N ILE A 147 -1.01 16.77 -2.31
CA ILE A 147 -1.12 18.18 -2.69
C ILE A 147 -2.46 18.43 -3.40
N VAL A 148 -2.82 17.61 -4.40
CA VAL A 148 -4.11 17.72 -5.10
C VAL A 148 -5.27 17.55 -4.12
N SER A 149 -5.16 16.61 -3.19
CA SER A 149 -6.15 16.39 -2.13
C SER A 149 -6.38 17.65 -1.27
N GLY A 150 -5.30 18.38 -0.94
CA GLY A 150 -5.39 19.64 -0.18
C GLY A 150 -6.23 20.72 -0.89
N PHE A 151 -6.20 20.74 -2.23
CA PHE A 151 -7.05 21.65 -3.02
C PHE A 151 -8.47 21.13 -3.22
N VAL A 152 -8.68 19.82 -3.27
CA VAL A 152 -9.99 19.20 -3.51
C VAL A 152 -10.84 19.15 -2.24
N PHE A 153 -10.22 18.78 -1.12
CA PHE A 153 -10.88 18.67 0.18
C PHE A 153 -10.46 19.82 1.11
N THR A 154 -9.49 19.55 1.98
CA THR A 154 -8.88 20.54 2.88
C THR A 154 -7.41 20.22 3.09
N TRP A 155 -6.61 21.23 3.43
CA TRP A 155 -5.20 21.01 3.78
C TRP A 155 -5.03 20.14 5.04
N GLU A 156 -5.98 20.22 5.97
CA GLU A 156 -6.00 19.37 7.16
C GLU A 156 -6.19 17.88 6.76
N ALA A 157 -7.14 17.61 5.87
CA ALA A 157 -7.36 16.26 5.35
C ALA A 157 -6.12 15.69 4.61
N ALA A 158 -5.42 16.54 3.84
CA ALA A 158 -4.17 16.17 3.18
C ALA A 158 -3.06 15.81 4.19
N LEU A 159 -2.90 16.61 5.24
CA LEU A 159 -1.91 16.33 6.30
C LEU A 159 -2.24 15.05 7.07
N TYR A 160 -3.51 14.82 7.42
CA TYR A 160 -3.94 13.54 8.02
C TYR A 160 -3.71 12.36 7.08
N SER A 161 -3.91 12.54 5.77
CA SER A 161 -3.63 11.52 4.76
C SER A 161 -2.15 11.15 4.72
N MET A 162 -1.24 12.13 4.81
CA MET A 162 0.19 11.88 4.90
C MET A 162 0.57 11.08 6.16
N ILE A 163 -0.03 11.42 7.32
CA ILE A 163 0.21 10.70 8.58
C ILE A 163 -0.33 9.27 8.46
N SER A 164 -1.56 9.09 7.98
CA SER A 164 -2.18 7.78 7.78
C SER A 164 -1.34 6.89 6.86
N TYR A 165 -0.88 7.43 5.74
CA TYR A 165 -0.02 6.73 4.80
C TYR A 165 1.32 6.33 5.42
N PHE A 166 1.95 7.23 6.19
CA PHE A 166 3.19 6.91 6.91
C PHE A 166 3.00 5.76 7.90
N ILE A 167 1.91 5.78 8.68
CA ILE A 167 1.59 4.71 9.62
C ILE A 167 1.32 3.41 8.85
N ALA A 168 0.51 3.47 7.79
CA ALA A 168 0.20 2.31 6.96
C ALA A 168 1.45 1.68 6.36
N SER A 169 2.40 2.48 5.84
CA SER A 169 3.64 1.97 5.30
C SER A 169 4.50 1.26 6.35
N LYS A 170 4.59 1.80 7.56
CA LYS A 170 5.35 1.16 8.65
C LYS A 170 4.71 -0.15 9.13
N VAL A 171 3.39 -0.17 9.27
CA VAL A 171 2.66 -1.39 9.63
C VAL A 171 2.76 -2.43 8.53
N MET A 172 2.66 -2.02 7.28
CA MET A 172 2.85 -2.88 6.12
C MET A 172 4.22 -3.57 6.14
N ASP A 173 5.30 -2.81 6.37
CA ASP A 173 6.66 -3.35 6.47
C ASP A 173 6.74 -4.43 7.56
N ILE A 174 6.19 -4.16 8.75
CA ILE A 174 6.14 -5.13 9.87
C ILE A 174 5.36 -6.40 9.49
N VAL A 175 4.27 -6.29 8.76
CA VAL A 175 3.47 -7.45 8.34
C VAL A 175 4.17 -8.26 7.26
N ILE A 176 4.90 -7.62 6.35
CA ILE A 176 5.63 -8.28 5.27
C ILE A 176 6.88 -9.00 5.81
N GLU A 177 7.70 -8.28 6.57
CA GLU A 177 8.99 -8.77 7.06
C GLU A 177 8.86 -9.62 8.33
N GLY A 178 7.83 -9.34 9.13
CA GLY A 178 7.63 -9.91 10.45
C GLY A 178 8.32 -9.09 11.55
N LEU A 179 8.09 -9.48 12.81
CA LEU A 179 8.68 -8.82 13.99
C LEU A 179 10.16 -9.19 14.23
N ASN A 180 10.68 -10.15 13.46
CA ASN A 180 12.08 -10.60 13.60
C ASN A 180 12.92 -10.03 12.46
N ASP A 181 13.59 -8.93 12.71
CA ASP A 181 14.62 -8.37 11.84
C ASP A 181 15.82 -9.32 11.78
N SER A 182 15.84 -10.21 10.79
CA SER A 182 17.06 -10.94 10.46
C SER A 182 17.92 -10.08 9.53
N LYS A 183 19.11 -9.69 10.01
CA LYS A 183 20.08 -8.97 9.17
C LYS A 183 20.97 -9.99 8.46
N SER A 184 20.99 -9.98 7.14
CA SER A 184 22.00 -10.69 6.38
C SER A 184 23.21 -9.79 6.14
N VAL A 185 24.40 -10.30 6.47
CA VAL A 185 25.67 -9.59 6.23
C VAL A 185 26.44 -10.39 5.17
N MET A 186 26.75 -9.74 4.04
CA MET A 186 27.64 -10.31 3.05
C MET A 186 29.08 -9.89 3.33
N ILE A 187 29.95 -10.85 3.68
CA ILE A 187 31.36 -10.61 3.94
C ILE A 187 32.17 -11.07 2.73
N ILE A 188 32.84 -10.13 2.07
CA ILE A 188 33.76 -10.41 0.96
C ILE A 188 35.17 -10.30 1.51
N SER A 189 35.90 -11.42 1.64
CA SER A 189 37.27 -11.45 2.17
C SER A 189 38.07 -12.56 1.50
N SER A 190 39.39 -12.34 1.35
CA SER A 190 40.32 -13.38 0.92
C SER A 190 40.45 -14.50 1.98
N ASN A 191 40.15 -14.21 3.26
CA ASN A 191 40.21 -15.14 4.37
C ASN A 191 38.81 -15.70 4.74
N TYR A 192 37.90 -15.86 3.78
CA TYR A 192 36.51 -16.25 4.01
C TYR A 192 36.36 -17.59 4.77
N GLN A 193 37.28 -18.54 4.58
CA GLN A 193 37.25 -19.85 5.26
C GLN A 193 37.45 -19.70 6.78
N VAL A 194 38.42 -18.89 7.21
CA VAL A 194 38.67 -18.66 8.65
C VAL A 194 37.51 -17.91 9.28
N ILE A 195 36.99 -16.90 8.60
CA ILE A 195 35.83 -16.13 9.08
C ILE A 195 34.59 -17.03 9.19
N SER A 196 34.35 -17.90 8.21
CA SER A 196 33.21 -18.83 8.21
C SER A 196 33.30 -19.82 9.39
N GLN A 197 34.49 -20.39 9.64
CA GLN A 197 34.68 -21.28 10.77
C GLN A 197 34.47 -20.57 12.12
N GLU A 198 35.06 -19.37 12.29
CA GLU A 198 34.91 -18.61 13.54
C GLU A 198 33.42 -18.22 13.78
N ILE A 199 32.66 -17.91 12.73
CA ILE A 199 31.23 -17.62 12.83
C ILE A 199 30.44 -18.87 13.23
N GLN A 200 30.75 -20.04 12.62
CA GLN A 200 30.12 -21.31 12.98
C GLN A 200 30.42 -21.73 14.43
N ASP A 201 31.65 -21.59 14.84
CA ASP A 201 32.09 -21.96 16.22
C ASP A 201 31.47 -21.07 17.29
N ARG A 202 31.31 -19.74 17.01
CA ARG A 202 30.74 -18.79 17.98
C ARG A 202 29.21 -18.73 17.97
N LEU A 203 28.56 -18.90 16.82
CA LEU A 203 27.11 -18.77 16.72
C LEU A 203 26.37 -20.12 16.68
N GLY A 204 27.10 -21.25 16.59
CA GLY A 204 26.52 -22.59 16.61
C GLY A 204 25.64 -22.89 15.39
N ARG A 205 25.89 -22.25 14.27
CA ARG A 205 25.11 -22.40 13.03
C ARG A 205 26.01 -22.58 11.84
#